data_e606e0295d667b36a57cbec7765febd7
#
_entry.id   e606e0295d667b36a57cbec7765febd7
#
_cell.length_a   1.000
_cell.length_b   1.000
_cell.length_c   1.000
_cell.angle_alpha   90.00
_cell.angle_beta   90.00
_cell.angle_gamma   90.00
#
_symmetry.space_group_name_H-M   'P 1'
#
loop_
_entity.id
_entity.type
_entity.pdbx_description
1 polymer ?
#
loop_
_entity_poly.entity_id
_entity_poly.type
_entity_poly.pdbx_seq_one_letter_code
_entity_poly.pdbx_strand_id
1 'polypeptide(L)'
;MSDAAPSLGDRPLDDATIDASTTHYAEARLADDVALASVFVFRLGPEWFGLPTSLLVRVAVPPTVHSLPHRRGSAVAGLVNVGGDLVVHVSLSGLLGIPAGASARSDATGARRSAPRLVVLGDAGGRLAITVDEVWGVHHHDPALLRAAPPTLTRAPTSFTTAMLELDGHMVACLDAARVMDALSSALA
;
A
#
# COMPACT_ATOMS: atom_id res chain seq x y z
N MET A 1 -39.27 43.82 32.63
CA MET A 1 -38.18 43.11 33.32
C MET A 1 -37.95 41.84 32.53
N SER A 2 -36.94 41.88 31.68
CA SER A 2 -36.62 40.76 30.78
C SER A 2 -35.37 40.09 31.36
N ASP A 3 -35.57 38.91 31.90
CA ASP A 3 -34.51 38.08 32.47
C ASP A 3 -33.85 37.31 31.30
N ALA A 4 -32.70 37.76 30.88
CA ALA A 4 -31.94 37.09 29.81
C ALA A 4 -31.10 35.96 30.46
N ALA A 5 -31.42 34.74 30.11
CA ALA A 5 -30.61 33.58 30.50
C ALA A 5 -29.15 33.72 30.04
N PRO A 6 -28.15 33.38 30.86
CA PRO A 6 -26.75 33.50 30.48
C PRO A 6 -26.41 32.55 29.34
N SER A 7 -25.69 33.10 28.35
CA SER A 7 -25.16 32.33 27.20
C SER A 7 -24.24 31.20 27.65
N LEU A 8 -24.29 30.05 26.93
CA LEU A 8 -23.44 28.89 27.20
C LEU A 8 -21.92 29.19 27.19
N GLY A 9 -21.53 30.35 26.59
CA GLY A 9 -20.13 30.78 26.52
C GLY A 9 -19.61 31.53 27.77
N ASP A 10 -20.50 31.86 28.75
CA ASP A 10 -20.13 32.62 29.94
C ASP A 10 -19.93 31.78 31.21
N ARG A 11 -19.90 30.46 31.08
CA ARG A 11 -19.54 29.60 32.22
C ARG A 11 -18.02 29.52 32.35
N PRO A 12 -17.45 29.97 33.49
CA PRO A 12 -16.04 29.73 33.76
C PRO A 12 -15.84 28.23 33.88
N LEU A 13 -14.94 27.66 33.04
CA LEU A 13 -14.46 26.30 33.20
C LEU A 13 -13.63 26.26 34.47
N ASP A 14 -14.03 25.47 35.46
CA ASP A 14 -13.25 25.29 36.67
C ASP A 14 -12.04 24.37 36.35
N ASP A 15 -10.96 24.55 37.09
CA ASP A 15 -9.70 23.83 36.89
C ASP A 15 -9.90 22.31 36.98
N ALA A 16 -10.85 21.85 37.80
CA ALA A 16 -11.19 20.44 37.95
C ALA A 16 -11.82 19.84 36.67
N THR A 17 -12.63 20.64 35.94
CA THR A 17 -13.24 20.22 34.65
C THR A 17 -12.18 20.17 33.56
N ILE A 18 -11.22 21.10 33.57
CA ILE A 18 -10.10 21.12 32.63
C ILE A 18 -9.17 19.93 32.88
N ASP A 19 -8.82 19.64 34.13
CA ASP A 19 -7.97 18.50 34.50
C ASP A 19 -8.63 17.16 34.18
N ALA A 20 -9.92 17.00 34.48
CA ALA A 20 -10.67 15.80 34.15
C ALA A 20 -10.74 15.57 32.63
N SER A 21 -10.98 16.64 31.85
CA SER A 21 -10.99 16.54 30.40
C SER A 21 -9.61 16.23 29.85
N THR A 22 -8.55 16.86 30.38
CA THR A 22 -7.16 16.62 29.95
C THR A 22 -6.72 15.19 30.27
N THR A 23 -7.08 14.67 31.43
CA THR A 23 -6.80 13.28 31.83
C THR A 23 -7.54 12.30 30.94
N HIS A 24 -8.82 12.55 30.63
CA HIS A 24 -9.60 11.69 29.75
C HIS A 24 -9.05 11.68 28.31
N TYR A 25 -8.59 12.84 27.80
CA TYR A 25 -7.94 12.91 26.50
C TYR A 25 -6.54 12.26 26.51
N ALA A 26 -5.80 12.34 27.61
CA ALA A 26 -4.52 11.67 27.77
C ALA A 26 -4.67 10.15 27.88
N GLU A 27 -5.66 9.67 28.64
CA GLU A 27 -5.98 8.24 28.73
C GLU A 27 -6.51 7.66 27.42
N ALA A 28 -7.36 8.40 26.70
CA ALA A 28 -7.81 8.01 25.36
C ALA A 28 -6.63 7.93 24.36
N ARG A 29 -5.66 8.86 24.43
CA ARG A 29 -4.42 8.80 23.62
C ARG A 29 -3.51 7.64 24.02
N LEU A 30 -3.43 7.29 25.30
CA LEU A 30 -2.63 6.14 25.77
C LEU A 30 -3.29 4.79 25.42
N ALA A 31 -4.62 4.74 25.31
CA ALA A 31 -5.33 3.56 24.83
C ALA A 31 -5.26 3.40 23.30
N ASP A 32 -4.98 4.48 22.58
CA ASP A 32 -4.86 4.51 21.10
C ASP A 32 -3.40 4.38 20.61
N ASP A 33 -2.43 4.18 21.50
CA ASP A 33 -1.01 4.02 21.19
C ASP A 33 -0.64 2.57 20.76
N VAL A 34 -1.56 1.90 20.07
CA VAL A 34 -1.18 0.80 19.17
C VAL A 34 -0.44 1.47 18.02
N ALA A 35 0.88 1.25 17.94
CA ALA A 35 1.68 1.75 16.85
C ALA A 35 1.15 1.17 15.53
N LEU A 36 0.22 1.89 14.89
CA LEU A 36 -0.39 1.48 13.64
C LEU A 36 0.68 1.38 12.56
N ALA A 37 0.74 0.25 11.91
CA ALA A 37 1.53 0.09 10.69
C ALA A 37 0.77 0.63 9.49
N SER A 38 1.49 1.10 8.48
CA SER A 38 0.90 1.61 7.24
C SER A 38 1.26 0.69 6.08
N VAL A 39 0.25 0.27 5.34
CA VAL A 39 0.39 -0.57 4.16
C VAL A 39 -0.19 0.12 2.93
N PHE A 40 0.55 0.12 1.83
CA PHE A 40 0.08 0.53 0.51
C PHE A 40 -0.53 -0.68 -0.18
N VAL A 41 -1.83 -0.59 -0.51
CA VAL A 41 -2.61 -1.70 -1.07
C VAL A 41 -2.92 -1.47 -2.54
N PHE A 42 -2.67 -2.49 -3.34
CA PHE A 42 -2.89 -2.50 -4.78
C PHE A 42 -3.31 -3.89 -5.27
N ARG A 43 -3.87 -3.94 -6.48
CA ARG A 43 -4.31 -5.18 -7.12
C ARG A 43 -3.42 -5.53 -8.33
N LEU A 44 -3.11 -6.81 -8.44
CA LEU A 44 -2.51 -7.42 -9.62
C LEU A 44 -3.30 -8.68 -9.97
N GLY A 45 -3.87 -8.71 -11.15
CA GLY A 45 -4.77 -9.79 -11.53
C GLY A 45 -5.97 -9.86 -10.58
N PRO A 46 -6.31 -11.05 -10.07
CA PRO A 46 -7.43 -11.24 -9.16
C PRO A 46 -7.08 -10.95 -7.68
N GLU A 47 -5.83 -10.68 -7.35
CA GLU A 47 -5.33 -10.68 -5.98
C GLU A 47 -4.94 -9.30 -5.50
N TRP A 48 -5.17 -9.05 -4.19
CA TRP A 48 -4.76 -7.83 -3.50
C TRP A 48 -3.43 -8.05 -2.78
N PHE A 49 -2.53 -7.09 -2.96
CA PHE A 49 -1.20 -7.09 -2.38
C PHE A 49 -0.97 -5.84 -1.54
N GLY A 50 -0.14 -6.00 -0.51
CA GLY A 50 0.27 -4.91 0.36
C GLY A 50 1.80 -4.80 0.43
N LEU A 51 2.31 -3.57 0.36
CA LEU A 51 3.71 -3.24 0.63
C LEU A 51 3.78 -2.17 1.71
N PRO A 52 4.82 -2.16 2.56
CA PRO A 52 5.03 -1.08 3.50
C PRO A 52 5.10 0.27 2.78
N THR A 53 4.44 1.28 3.34
CA THR A 53 4.43 2.64 2.75
C THR A 53 5.79 3.28 2.66
N SER A 54 6.76 2.80 3.46
CA SER A 54 8.15 3.27 3.39
C SER A 54 8.82 3.03 2.04
N LEU A 55 8.34 2.07 1.25
CA LEU A 55 8.80 1.84 -0.12
C LEU A 55 8.10 2.73 -1.16
N LEU A 56 6.95 3.31 -0.82
CA LEU A 56 6.16 4.06 -1.78
C LEU A 56 6.75 5.45 -2.00
N VAL A 57 7.26 5.69 -3.21
CA VAL A 57 7.76 7.01 -3.61
C VAL A 57 6.66 7.82 -4.30
N ARG A 58 5.94 7.19 -5.26
CA ARG A 58 4.94 7.88 -6.08
C ARG A 58 3.95 6.92 -6.71
N VAL A 59 2.73 7.39 -6.91
CA VAL A 59 1.73 6.78 -7.78
C VAL A 59 1.41 7.76 -8.92
N ALA A 60 1.36 7.29 -10.15
CA ALA A 60 1.13 8.10 -11.33
C ALA A 60 0.26 7.36 -12.38
N VAL A 61 -0.18 8.09 -13.38
CA VAL A 61 -0.73 7.47 -14.60
C VAL A 61 0.44 6.81 -15.35
N PRO A 62 0.26 5.57 -15.87
CA PRO A 62 1.33 4.90 -16.61
C PRO A 62 1.75 5.73 -17.83
N PRO A 63 3.03 6.14 -17.91
CA PRO A 63 3.56 6.77 -19.13
C PRO A 63 3.88 5.72 -20.18
N THR A 64 4.32 6.16 -21.35
CA THR A 64 4.85 5.25 -22.35
C THR A 64 6.10 4.55 -21.84
N VAL A 65 6.11 3.23 -21.93
CA VAL A 65 7.28 2.40 -21.59
C VAL A 65 8.18 2.31 -22.81
N HIS A 66 9.44 2.71 -22.65
CA HIS A 66 10.47 2.59 -23.67
C HIS A 66 11.22 1.26 -23.50
N SER A 67 11.02 0.32 -24.42
CA SER A 67 11.67 -0.98 -24.36
C SER A 67 13.20 -0.86 -24.51
N LEU A 68 13.94 -1.68 -23.77
CA LEU A 68 15.39 -1.76 -23.88
C LEU A 68 15.76 -2.80 -24.93
N PRO A 69 16.52 -2.43 -26.01
CA PRO A 69 17.01 -3.39 -26.98
C PRO A 69 17.95 -4.38 -26.29
N HIS A 70 17.92 -5.64 -26.74
CA HIS A 70 18.79 -6.74 -26.30
C HIS A 70 18.57 -7.30 -24.87
N ARG A 71 17.60 -6.81 -24.08
CA ARG A 71 17.22 -7.47 -22.84
C ARG A 71 16.04 -8.44 -23.07
N ARG A 72 16.35 -9.74 -23.01
CA ARG A 72 15.35 -10.83 -23.14
C ARG A 72 14.91 -11.41 -21.80
N GLY A 73 15.02 -10.67 -20.71
CA GLY A 73 14.54 -11.08 -19.39
C GLY A 73 13.06 -10.72 -19.19
N SER A 74 12.25 -11.63 -18.67
CA SER A 74 10.83 -11.44 -18.44
C SER A 74 10.49 -10.40 -17.36
N ALA A 75 11.46 -9.99 -16.55
CA ALA A 75 11.24 -9.11 -15.42
C ALA A 75 11.39 -7.62 -15.75
N VAL A 76 12.23 -7.25 -16.73
CA VAL A 76 12.45 -5.83 -17.12
C VAL A 76 11.58 -5.50 -18.31
N ALA A 77 10.63 -4.59 -18.12
CA ALA A 77 9.74 -4.14 -19.20
C ALA A 77 10.34 -2.97 -20.00
N GLY A 78 11.22 -2.16 -19.41
CA GLY A 78 11.84 -1.03 -20.09
C GLY A 78 12.21 0.13 -19.18
N LEU A 79 12.19 1.35 -19.71
CA LEU A 79 12.37 2.61 -18.99
C LEU A 79 11.11 3.45 -19.07
N VAL A 80 10.82 4.16 -18.00
CA VAL A 80 9.73 5.15 -17.94
C VAL A 80 10.26 6.48 -17.45
N ASN A 81 9.70 7.56 -17.98
CA ASN A 81 9.97 8.90 -17.48
C ASN A 81 8.94 9.26 -16.40
N VAL A 82 9.39 9.56 -15.22
CA VAL A 82 8.56 9.94 -14.08
C VAL A 82 8.97 11.33 -13.59
N GLY A 83 8.35 12.36 -14.15
CA GLY A 83 8.62 13.73 -13.75
C GLY A 83 10.03 14.23 -14.11
N GLY A 84 10.63 13.73 -15.19
CA GLY A 84 11.98 14.06 -15.65
C GLY A 84 13.03 13.00 -15.28
N ASP A 85 12.75 12.14 -14.33
CA ASP A 85 13.64 11.04 -13.93
C ASP A 85 13.36 9.78 -14.78
N LEU A 86 14.41 9.16 -15.31
CA LEU A 86 14.31 7.87 -15.97
C LEU A 86 14.40 6.76 -14.92
N VAL A 87 13.32 5.98 -14.82
CA VAL A 87 13.20 4.87 -13.85
C VAL A 87 13.03 3.56 -14.60
N VAL A 88 13.69 2.51 -14.14
CA VAL A 88 13.53 1.17 -14.73
C VAL A 88 12.15 0.63 -14.38
N HIS A 89 11.42 0.22 -15.42
CA HIS A 89 10.11 -0.41 -15.28
C HIS A 89 10.27 -1.93 -15.25
N VAL A 90 9.77 -2.53 -14.18
CA VAL A 90 9.86 -3.98 -13.92
C VAL A 90 8.47 -4.60 -13.77
N SER A 91 8.36 -5.88 -14.10
CA SER A 91 7.11 -6.62 -14.01
C SER A 91 7.00 -7.33 -12.67
N LEU A 92 6.29 -6.74 -11.71
CA LEU A 92 5.99 -7.41 -10.45
C LEU A 92 5.08 -8.63 -10.66
N SER A 93 4.13 -8.57 -11.61
CA SER A 93 3.31 -9.72 -11.97
C SER A 93 4.14 -10.89 -12.48
N GLY A 94 5.17 -10.62 -13.29
CA GLY A 94 6.13 -11.64 -13.73
C GLY A 94 6.91 -12.25 -12.57
N LEU A 95 7.36 -11.45 -11.62
CA LEU A 95 8.05 -11.90 -10.41
C LEU A 95 7.17 -12.79 -9.52
N LEU A 96 5.89 -12.40 -9.35
CA LEU A 96 4.91 -13.13 -8.55
C LEU A 96 4.29 -14.33 -9.29
N GLY A 97 4.63 -14.54 -10.56
CA GLY A 97 4.06 -15.64 -11.37
C GLY A 97 2.58 -15.43 -11.73
N ILE A 98 2.10 -14.19 -11.73
CA ILE A 98 0.73 -13.86 -12.09
C ILE A 98 0.63 -13.80 -13.61
N PRO A 99 -0.26 -14.58 -14.26
CA PRO A 99 -0.38 -14.60 -15.72
C PRO A 99 -0.75 -13.22 -16.27
N ALA A 100 -0.10 -12.80 -17.34
CA ALA A 100 -0.46 -11.61 -18.08
C ALA A 100 -1.91 -11.72 -18.58
N GLY A 101 -2.72 -10.67 -18.34
CA GLY A 101 -4.14 -10.67 -18.75
C GLY A 101 -5.11 -11.28 -17.73
N ALA A 102 -4.64 -11.73 -16.57
CA ALA A 102 -5.53 -12.16 -15.48
C ALA A 102 -6.49 -11.04 -15.02
N SER A 103 -6.07 -9.78 -15.17
CA SER A 103 -6.89 -8.59 -14.87
C SER A 103 -8.15 -8.43 -15.72
N ALA A 104 -8.23 -9.12 -16.85
CA ALA A 104 -9.34 -8.95 -17.80
C ALA A 104 -10.59 -9.80 -17.46
N ARG A 105 -10.53 -10.67 -16.46
CA ARG A 105 -11.57 -11.67 -16.19
C ARG A 105 -12.41 -11.48 -14.94
N SER A 106 -12.08 -10.57 -14.07
CA SER A 106 -12.95 -10.29 -12.93
C SER A 106 -13.70 -9.00 -13.18
N ASP A 107 -14.96 -9.11 -13.47
CA ASP A 107 -16.11 -8.48 -12.90
C ASP A 107 -17.32 -8.58 -13.83
N ALA A 108 -18.08 -9.66 -13.62
CA ALA A 108 -19.44 -9.78 -14.15
C ALA A 108 -20.41 -8.78 -13.47
N THR A 109 -19.93 -7.91 -12.61
CA THR A 109 -20.73 -6.97 -11.80
C THR A 109 -20.51 -5.52 -12.19
N GLY A 110 -20.35 -5.15 -13.45
CA GLY A 110 -20.51 -3.73 -13.89
C GLY A 110 -19.74 -2.64 -13.16
N ALA A 111 -18.83 -3.00 -12.25
CA ALA A 111 -18.00 -2.06 -11.51
C ALA A 111 -17.02 -1.37 -12.47
N ARG A 112 -16.91 -0.05 -12.38
CA ARG A 112 -15.97 0.76 -13.16
C ARG A 112 -14.59 0.14 -13.06
N ARG A 113 -14.05 -0.33 -14.19
CA ARG A 113 -12.65 -0.78 -14.25
C ARG A 113 -11.75 0.36 -13.77
N SER A 114 -11.07 0.14 -12.67
CA SER A 114 -10.03 1.07 -12.23
C SER A 114 -8.93 1.08 -13.28
N ALA A 115 -8.49 2.27 -13.65
CA ALA A 115 -7.43 2.40 -14.64
C ALA A 115 -6.09 1.96 -14.03
N PRO A 116 -5.21 1.27 -14.78
CA PRO A 116 -3.89 0.91 -14.31
C PRO A 116 -3.10 2.12 -13.78
N ARG A 117 -2.23 1.87 -12.81
CA ARG A 117 -1.36 2.89 -12.23
C ARG A 117 0.09 2.46 -12.29
N LEU A 118 0.96 3.44 -12.52
CA LEU A 118 2.39 3.30 -12.28
C LEU A 118 2.67 3.58 -10.81
N VAL A 119 3.38 2.68 -10.17
CA VAL A 119 3.86 2.82 -8.79
C VAL A 119 5.37 2.85 -8.82
N VAL A 120 5.95 3.89 -8.26
CA VAL A 120 7.39 4.00 -8.07
C VAL A 120 7.71 3.56 -6.66
N LEU A 121 8.50 2.53 -6.56
CA LEU A 121 9.04 2.00 -5.31
C LEU A 121 10.49 2.47 -5.18
N GLY A 122 10.93 2.69 -3.96
CA GLY A 122 12.31 3.11 -3.71
C GLY A 122 12.80 2.76 -2.31
N ASP A 123 14.08 2.44 -2.25
CA ASP A 123 14.84 2.22 -1.02
C ASP A 123 16.24 2.82 -1.15
N ALA A 124 17.16 2.45 -0.25
CA ALA A 124 18.56 2.85 -0.31
C ALA A 124 19.29 2.33 -1.56
N GLY A 125 18.79 1.27 -2.21
CA GLY A 125 19.35 0.67 -3.42
C GLY A 125 18.90 1.34 -4.71
N GLY A 126 17.91 2.21 -4.66
CA GLY A 126 17.43 2.95 -5.82
C GLY A 126 15.91 2.97 -6.00
N ARG A 127 15.48 3.32 -7.22
CA ARG A 127 14.07 3.42 -7.58
C ARG A 127 13.73 2.49 -8.72
N LEU A 128 12.58 1.82 -8.60
CA LEU A 128 12.00 0.96 -9.60
C LEU A 128 10.54 1.35 -9.84
N ALA A 129 10.06 1.16 -11.04
CA ALA A 129 8.66 1.38 -11.38
C ALA A 129 7.97 0.06 -11.70
N ILE A 130 6.77 -0.12 -11.21
CA ILE A 130 5.88 -1.25 -11.53
C ILE A 130 4.55 -0.72 -12.05
N THR A 131 3.86 -1.49 -12.85
CA THR A 131 2.45 -1.22 -13.20
C THR A 131 1.55 -2.16 -12.43
N VAL A 132 0.51 -1.60 -11.82
CA VAL A 132 -0.53 -2.32 -11.08
C VAL A 132 -1.89 -2.07 -11.73
N ASP A 133 -2.81 -3.02 -11.60
CA ASP A 133 -4.14 -2.91 -12.23
C ASP A 133 -5.02 -1.88 -11.53
N GLU A 134 -4.86 -1.79 -10.21
CA GLU A 134 -5.65 -0.90 -9.36
C GLU A 134 -4.87 -0.52 -8.12
N VAL A 135 -5.07 0.69 -7.63
CA VAL A 135 -4.57 1.16 -6.35
C VAL A 135 -5.75 1.42 -5.43
N TRP A 136 -5.77 0.75 -4.30
CA TRP A 136 -6.78 1.03 -3.27
C TRP A 136 -6.36 2.22 -2.41
N GLY A 137 -5.08 2.31 -2.07
CA GLY A 137 -4.52 3.41 -1.29
C GLY A 137 -3.61 2.97 -0.16
N VAL A 138 -3.42 3.88 0.79
CA VAL A 138 -2.69 3.63 2.04
C VAL A 138 -3.69 3.35 3.14
N HIS A 139 -3.51 2.23 3.84
CA HIS A 139 -4.33 1.79 4.95
C HIS A 139 -3.48 1.67 6.21
N HIS A 140 -4.06 2.09 7.33
CA HIS A 140 -3.45 1.90 8.65
C HIS A 140 -4.07 0.66 9.29
N HIS A 141 -3.25 -0.16 9.92
CA HIS A 141 -3.71 -1.37 10.58
C HIS A 141 -2.92 -1.65 11.85
N ASP A 142 -3.55 -2.32 12.78
CA ASP A 142 -2.87 -2.90 13.94
C ASP A 142 -2.02 -4.09 13.46
N PRO A 143 -0.70 -4.13 13.75
CA PRO A 143 0.13 -5.28 13.43
C PRO A 143 -0.38 -6.61 14.00
N ALA A 144 -1.15 -6.59 15.09
CA ALA A 144 -1.76 -7.78 15.67
C ALA A 144 -2.84 -8.42 14.77
N LEU A 145 -3.40 -7.67 13.81
CA LEU A 145 -4.36 -8.19 12.83
C LEU A 145 -3.70 -8.97 11.69
N LEU A 146 -2.38 -8.91 11.57
CA LEU A 146 -1.65 -9.70 10.58
C LEU A 146 -1.74 -11.18 10.92
N ARG A 147 -2.22 -11.97 9.97
CA ARG A 147 -2.28 -13.44 10.07
C ARG A 147 -1.10 -14.04 9.34
N ALA A 148 -0.57 -15.14 9.85
CA ALA A 148 0.48 -15.90 9.17
C ALA A 148 0.00 -16.33 7.77
N ALA A 149 0.86 -16.18 6.77
CA ALA A 149 0.54 -16.66 5.43
C ALA A 149 0.39 -18.19 5.43
N PRO A 150 -0.58 -18.75 4.69
CA PRO A 150 -0.76 -20.19 4.59
C PRO A 150 0.53 -20.88 4.15
N PRO A 151 0.84 -22.09 4.67
CA PRO A 151 2.06 -22.83 4.31
C PRO A 151 2.18 -23.12 2.82
N THR A 152 1.08 -23.18 2.10
CA THR A 152 1.04 -23.34 0.64
C THR A 152 1.65 -22.14 -0.10
N LEU A 153 1.50 -20.93 0.46
CA LEU A 153 2.07 -19.70 -0.10
C LEU A 153 3.53 -19.50 0.33
N THR A 154 3.92 -19.94 1.54
CA THR A 154 5.27 -19.71 2.08
C THR A 154 6.30 -20.74 1.65
N ARG A 155 5.88 -21.93 1.20
CA ARG A 155 6.79 -23.00 0.78
C ARG A 155 7.34 -22.87 -0.63
N ALA A 156 6.75 -22.03 -1.46
CA ALA A 156 7.33 -21.77 -2.78
C ALA A 156 8.62 -20.95 -2.62
N PRO A 157 9.73 -21.34 -3.28
CA PRO A 157 10.99 -20.59 -3.22
C PRO A 157 10.84 -19.14 -3.72
N THR A 158 9.79 -18.88 -4.50
CA THR A 158 9.41 -17.57 -5.02
C THR A 158 8.33 -16.86 -4.18
N SER A 159 8.04 -17.37 -2.98
CA SER A 159 7.02 -16.72 -2.13
C SER A 159 7.58 -15.43 -1.52
N PHE A 160 6.93 -14.33 -1.83
CA PHE A 160 7.22 -13.02 -1.27
C PHE A 160 6.24 -12.63 -0.17
N THR A 161 5.20 -13.43 0.08
CA THR A 161 4.16 -13.13 1.07
C THR A 161 4.63 -13.54 2.47
N THR A 162 4.63 -12.59 3.40
CA THR A 162 4.98 -12.81 4.82
C THR A 162 3.76 -12.98 5.70
N ALA A 163 2.69 -12.26 5.39
CA ALA A 163 1.47 -12.25 6.18
C ALA A 163 0.25 -11.97 5.30
N MET A 164 -0.92 -12.19 5.87
CA MET A 164 -2.21 -11.85 5.28
C MET A 164 -2.90 -10.82 6.18
N LEU A 165 -3.48 -9.81 5.56
CA LEU A 165 -4.27 -8.77 6.23
C LEU A 165 -5.68 -8.77 5.65
N GLU A 166 -6.69 -8.77 6.50
CA GLU A 166 -8.08 -8.60 6.08
C GLU A 166 -8.47 -7.13 6.16
N LEU A 167 -8.84 -6.55 5.02
CA LEU A 167 -9.30 -5.16 4.91
C LEU A 167 -10.64 -5.15 4.15
N ASP A 168 -11.68 -4.60 4.77
CA ASP A 168 -13.01 -4.42 4.16
C ASP A 168 -13.53 -5.66 3.41
N GLY A 169 -13.30 -6.86 4.00
CA GLY A 169 -13.72 -8.14 3.43
C GLY A 169 -12.81 -8.69 2.32
N HIS A 170 -11.69 -8.02 2.03
CA HIS A 170 -10.67 -8.50 1.10
C HIS A 170 -9.44 -9.03 1.84
N MET A 171 -8.91 -10.14 1.34
CA MET A 171 -7.63 -10.68 1.83
C MET A 171 -6.49 -10.05 1.05
N VAL A 172 -5.61 -9.35 1.75
CA VAL A 172 -4.44 -8.66 1.20
C VAL A 172 -3.19 -9.47 1.56
N ALA A 173 -2.43 -9.89 0.56
CA ALA A 173 -1.15 -10.57 0.76
C ALA A 173 -0.05 -9.53 1.01
N CYS A 174 0.44 -9.46 2.25
CA CYS A 174 1.51 -8.55 2.64
C CYS A 174 2.86 -9.12 2.15
N LEU A 175 3.52 -8.35 1.29
CA LEU A 175 4.78 -8.74 0.68
C LEU A 175 5.98 -8.33 1.55
N ASP A 176 7.02 -9.16 1.52
CA ASP A 176 8.33 -8.83 2.08
C ASP A 176 9.01 -7.76 1.21
N ALA A 177 9.11 -6.56 1.75
CA ALA A 177 9.67 -5.41 1.05
C ALA A 177 11.10 -5.64 0.57
N ALA A 178 11.97 -6.16 1.43
CA ALA A 178 13.38 -6.39 1.12
C ALA A 178 13.52 -7.45 0.02
N ARG A 179 12.84 -8.58 0.18
CA ARG A 179 12.89 -9.66 -0.82
C ARG A 179 12.33 -9.24 -2.18
N VAL A 180 11.25 -8.45 -2.21
CA VAL A 180 10.70 -7.91 -3.46
C VAL A 180 11.70 -6.98 -4.12
N MET A 181 12.28 -6.03 -3.39
CA MET A 181 13.26 -5.08 -3.93
C MET A 181 14.52 -5.79 -4.41
N ASP A 182 15.04 -6.75 -3.64
CA ASP A 182 16.22 -7.55 -4.01
C ASP A 182 15.96 -8.36 -5.28
N ALA A 183 14.81 -9.02 -5.38
CA ALA A 183 14.46 -9.82 -6.55
C ALA A 183 14.26 -8.95 -7.81
N LEU A 184 13.60 -7.79 -7.68
CA LEU A 184 13.44 -6.84 -8.77
C LEU A 184 14.78 -6.24 -9.19
N SER A 185 15.65 -5.91 -8.24
CA SER A 185 17.00 -5.38 -8.51
C SER A 185 17.91 -6.44 -9.16
N SER A 186 17.85 -7.69 -8.69
CA SER A 186 18.60 -8.80 -9.27
C SER A 186 18.21 -9.09 -10.73
N ALA A 187 16.96 -8.80 -11.10
CA ALA A 187 16.48 -8.93 -12.47
C ALA A 187 17.10 -7.88 -13.42
N LEU A 188 17.78 -6.86 -12.88
CA LEU A 188 18.47 -5.82 -13.66
C LEU A 188 19.92 -6.21 -13.99
N ALA A 189 20.51 -7.10 -13.22
CA ALA A 189 21.88 -7.55 -13.40
C ALA A 189 21.98 -8.57 -14.53
#